data_43d6eee9b070a8f077c2979fe2cdd4a8
#
_entry.id   43d6eee9b070a8f077c2979fe2cdd4a8
#
_cell.length_a   1.000
_cell.length_b   1.000
_cell.length_c   1.000
_cell.angle_alpha   90.00
_cell.angle_beta   90.00
_cell.angle_gamma   90.00
#
_symmetry.space_group_name_H-M   'P 1'
#
loop_
_entity.id
_entity.type
_entity.pdbx_description
1 polymer ?
#
loop_
_entity_poly.entity_id
_entity_poly.type
_entity_poly.pdbx_seq_one_letter_code
_entity_poly.pdbx_strand_id
1 'polypeptide(L)'
;DQGGLGFSMKWNMGWMHDSLSYMQHDPVHRKYHHNDLTFGLLYAFTENFVLPFSHDEVVHGKQSMLYKQTGDEWQQFANLRLLYTYMYTFPGKKLLFMGNEIAQGREWNFDASIEWYLLDYPLHRGMHKAVGDLNHMYREMPALHRYDFSPEGFEWIECNAADESMLSFVRRDGDDMAVVVLNYTPVPRHGVRVGVPAPGSYHERFNSDSGYYGGSDVGNQGQVEAEAIPCSGRPWSISLSLPPLAGIVLQHTG
;
A
#
# COMPACT_ATOMS: atom_id res chain seq x y z
N ASP A 1 -2.92 -25.45 -11.28
CA ASP A 1 -3.57 -26.42 -10.40
C ASP A 1 -3.41 -27.89 -10.82
N GLN A 2 -2.67 -28.18 -11.90
CA GLN A 2 -2.37 -29.57 -12.29
C GLN A 2 -0.93 -29.94 -11.91
N GLY A 3 -0.79 -30.70 -10.85
CA GLY A 3 0.49 -31.13 -10.31
C GLY A 3 0.91 -30.34 -9.06
N GLY A 4 2.08 -30.67 -8.51
CA GLY A 4 2.58 -30.07 -7.28
C GLY A 4 2.16 -30.82 -6.02
N LEU A 5 2.43 -30.23 -4.86
CA LEU A 5 2.24 -30.85 -3.53
C LEU A 5 0.84 -30.65 -2.93
N GLY A 6 -0.13 -30.11 -3.71
CA GLY A 6 -1.50 -29.90 -3.26
C GLY A 6 -1.75 -28.60 -2.49
N PHE A 7 -0.79 -27.67 -2.44
CA PHE A 7 -0.99 -26.34 -1.90
C PHE A 7 -1.74 -25.45 -2.90
N SER A 8 -2.70 -24.66 -2.41
CA SER A 8 -3.53 -23.77 -3.24
C SER A 8 -2.94 -22.37 -3.40
N MET A 9 -1.96 -21.98 -2.60
CA MET A 9 -1.32 -20.67 -2.64
C MET A 9 0.18 -20.75 -2.47
N LYS A 10 0.90 -19.74 -2.96
CA LYS A 10 2.35 -19.63 -2.89
C LYS A 10 2.75 -18.24 -2.38
N TRP A 11 3.76 -18.17 -1.52
CA TRP A 11 4.33 -16.90 -1.09
C TRP A 11 5.05 -16.20 -2.24
N ASN A 12 4.72 -14.94 -2.47
CA ASN A 12 5.39 -14.10 -3.46
C ASN A 12 6.66 -13.48 -2.86
N MET A 13 7.71 -14.27 -2.80
CA MET A 13 9.00 -13.83 -2.25
C MET A 13 9.66 -12.75 -3.10
N GLY A 14 9.46 -12.77 -4.43
CA GLY A 14 9.98 -11.73 -5.33
C GLY A 14 9.39 -10.37 -5.02
N TRP A 15 8.05 -10.27 -4.99
CA TRP A 15 7.37 -9.03 -4.63
C TRP A 15 7.78 -8.51 -3.23
N MET A 16 7.90 -9.40 -2.26
CA MET A 16 8.33 -9.06 -0.90
C MET A 16 9.75 -8.47 -0.91
N HIS A 17 10.69 -9.15 -1.57
CA HIS A 17 12.07 -8.69 -1.65
C HIS A 17 12.19 -7.34 -2.34
N ASP A 18 11.56 -7.18 -3.50
CA ASP A 18 11.60 -5.96 -4.30
C ASP A 18 10.97 -4.78 -3.55
N SER A 19 9.81 -5.01 -2.90
CA SER A 19 9.13 -3.98 -2.12
C SER A 19 9.98 -3.51 -0.92
N LEU A 20 10.61 -4.45 -0.19
CA LEU A 20 11.47 -4.11 0.94
C LEU A 20 12.76 -3.42 0.49
N SER A 21 13.38 -3.86 -0.60
CA SER A 21 14.54 -3.23 -1.20
C SER A 21 14.24 -1.77 -1.58
N TYR A 22 13.11 -1.55 -2.27
CA TYR A 22 12.67 -0.20 -2.64
C TYR A 22 12.51 0.71 -1.41
N MET A 23 11.87 0.24 -0.35
CA MET A 23 11.60 1.02 0.85
C MET A 23 12.86 1.35 1.66
N GLN A 24 13.92 0.55 1.53
CA GLN A 24 15.22 0.78 2.17
C GLN A 24 16.04 1.89 1.48
N HIS A 25 15.68 2.28 0.25
CA HIS A 25 16.32 3.42 -0.39
C HIS A 25 15.83 4.74 0.22
N ASP A 26 16.78 5.68 0.40
CA ASP A 26 16.44 7.07 0.69
C ASP A 26 15.47 7.58 -0.40
N PRO A 27 14.41 8.32 -0.05
CA PRO A 27 13.42 8.81 -1.01
C PRO A 27 14.02 9.54 -2.23
N VAL A 28 15.16 10.20 -2.09
CA VAL A 28 15.84 10.89 -3.20
C VAL A 28 16.36 9.92 -4.27
N HIS A 29 16.61 8.67 -3.91
CA HIS A 29 17.10 7.63 -4.80
C HIS A 29 16.00 6.71 -5.35
N ARG A 30 14.79 6.72 -4.78
CA ARG A 30 13.68 5.81 -5.13
C ARG A 30 13.31 5.85 -6.61
N LYS A 31 13.46 7.01 -7.25
CA LYS A 31 13.21 7.15 -8.70
C LYS A 31 14.03 6.22 -9.58
N TYR A 32 15.21 5.81 -9.15
CA TYR A 32 16.08 4.89 -9.89
C TYR A 32 15.72 3.41 -9.69
N HIS A 33 14.84 3.12 -8.73
CA HIS A 33 14.40 1.78 -8.35
C HIS A 33 12.90 1.56 -8.57
N HIS A 34 12.25 2.44 -9.33
CA HIS A 34 10.79 2.43 -9.51
C HIS A 34 10.24 1.09 -10.02
N ASN A 35 11.03 0.38 -10.82
CA ASN A 35 10.67 -0.92 -11.36
C ASN A 35 10.52 -2.00 -10.27
N ASP A 36 11.13 -1.86 -9.11
CA ASP A 36 11.00 -2.80 -8.00
C ASP A 36 9.53 -2.88 -7.52
N LEU A 37 8.76 -1.80 -7.67
CA LEU A 37 7.34 -1.79 -7.34
C LEU A 37 6.43 -2.27 -8.47
N THR A 38 6.83 -2.10 -9.73
CA THR A 38 5.97 -2.37 -10.89
C THR A 38 6.20 -3.75 -11.49
N PHE A 39 7.42 -4.29 -11.38
CA PHE A 39 7.81 -5.57 -11.98
C PHE A 39 6.98 -6.74 -11.46
N GLY A 40 6.60 -6.73 -10.18
CA GLY A 40 5.82 -7.80 -9.56
C GLY A 40 4.48 -8.08 -10.27
N LEU A 41 3.91 -7.08 -10.97
CA LEU A 41 2.65 -7.27 -11.69
C LEU A 41 2.80 -8.18 -12.91
N LEU A 42 3.97 -8.24 -13.53
CA LEU A 42 4.19 -9.06 -14.74
C LEU A 42 3.95 -10.56 -14.48
N TYR A 43 4.10 -11.01 -13.24
CA TYR A 43 3.87 -12.39 -12.85
C TYR A 43 2.79 -12.57 -11.78
N ALA A 44 2.16 -11.49 -11.30
CA ALA A 44 1.20 -11.52 -10.20
C ALA A 44 0.03 -12.50 -10.39
N PHE A 45 -0.30 -12.82 -11.63
CA PHE A 45 -1.43 -13.68 -11.98
C PHE A 45 -1.00 -15.06 -12.52
N THR A 46 0.29 -15.40 -12.45
CA THR A 46 0.77 -16.72 -12.88
C THR A 46 0.50 -17.81 -11.85
N GLU A 47 0.29 -17.42 -10.60
CA GLU A 47 0.01 -18.30 -9.46
C GLU A 47 -0.96 -17.60 -8.50
N ASN A 48 -1.56 -18.34 -7.56
CA ASN A 48 -2.33 -17.76 -6.46
C ASN A 48 -1.36 -17.26 -5.38
N PHE A 49 -0.96 -16.00 -5.46
CA PHE A 49 0.06 -15.47 -4.58
C PHE A 49 -0.50 -14.95 -3.24
N VAL A 50 0.28 -15.18 -2.18
CA VAL A 50 0.20 -14.45 -0.91
C VAL A 50 1.35 -13.47 -0.88
N LEU A 51 1.10 -12.22 -0.51
CA LEU A 51 2.09 -11.16 -0.31
C LEU A 51 2.61 -11.25 1.14
N PRO A 52 3.82 -11.82 1.40
CA PRO A 52 4.24 -12.15 2.74
C PRO A 52 5.20 -11.11 3.33
N PHE A 53 4.82 -10.45 4.41
CA PHE A 53 5.80 -9.94 5.35
C PHE A 53 5.86 -10.92 6.53
N SER A 54 6.58 -12.02 6.30
CA SER A 54 6.63 -13.17 7.19
C SER A 54 7.69 -13.03 8.29
N HIS A 55 7.80 -14.05 9.13
CA HIS A 55 8.85 -14.14 10.16
C HIS A 55 10.26 -14.05 9.58
N ASP A 56 10.48 -14.59 8.38
CA ASP A 56 11.79 -14.60 7.74
C ASP A 56 12.39 -13.21 7.56
N GLU A 57 11.55 -12.17 7.50
CA GLU A 57 12.01 -10.79 7.30
C GLU A 57 12.29 -10.04 8.60
N VAL A 58 11.99 -10.62 9.75
CA VAL A 58 12.16 -10.00 11.07
C VAL A 58 12.95 -10.83 12.05
N VAL A 59 13.62 -11.90 11.60
CA VAL A 59 14.53 -12.73 12.41
C VAL A 59 15.84 -12.01 12.70
N HIS A 60 16.62 -12.56 13.63
CA HIS A 60 17.89 -12.00 14.08
C HIS A 60 18.82 -11.61 12.90
N GLY A 61 19.31 -10.40 12.93
CA GLY A 61 20.20 -9.81 11.93
C GLY A 61 19.50 -9.20 10.71
N LYS A 62 18.15 -9.25 10.64
CA LYS A 62 17.38 -8.68 9.51
C LYS A 62 16.66 -7.37 9.83
N GLN A 63 16.67 -6.91 11.06
CA GLN A 63 15.92 -5.78 11.59
C GLN A 63 14.39 -6.01 11.60
N SER A 64 13.67 -5.20 12.39
CA SER A 64 12.20 -5.18 12.36
C SER A 64 11.69 -4.48 11.09
N MET A 65 10.42 -4.68 10.76
CA MET A 65 9.79 -3.99 9.62
C MET A 65 9.88 -2.46 9.75
N LEU A 66 9.79 -1.93 10.96
CA LEU A 66 9.91 -0.50 11.23
C LEU A 66 11.32 0.01 10.92
N TYR A 67 12.35 -0.67 11.42
CA TYR A 67 13.74 -0.22 11.26
C TYR A 67 14.35 -0.51 9.88
N LYS A 68 13.65 -1.26 9.03
CA LYS A 68 13.96 -1.33 7.59
C LYS A 68 13.59 -0.04 6.85
N GLN A 69 12.74 0.81 7.44
CA GLN A 69 12.31 2.05 6.82
C GLN A 69 13.35 3.15 7.03
N THR A 70 13.47 4.06 6.04
CA THR A 70 14.42 5.17 6.07
C THR A 70 13.84 6.43 6.72
N GLY A 71 14.71 7.35 7.12
CA GLY A 71 14.34 8.65 7.66
C GLY A 71 14.32 8.70 9.19
N ASP A 72 13.74 9.76 9.72
CA ASP A 72 13.48 9.91 11.15
C ASP A 72 12.34 9.00 11.63
N GLU A 73 12.07 9.00 12.93
CA GLU A 73 11.04 8.13 13.51
C GLU A 73 9.66 8.33 12.85
N TRP A 74 9.23 9.57 12.66
CA TRP A 74 7.96 9.85 12.00
C TRP A 74 7.93 9.31 10.57
N GLN A 75 9.01 9.53 9.81
CA GLN A 75 9.15 9.04 8.43
C GLN A 75 9.18 7.52 8.35
N GLN A 76 9.82 6.84 9.32
CA GLN A 76 9.79 5.38 9.40
C GLN A 76 8.38 4.84 9.56
N PHE A 77 7.59 5.42 10.46
CA PHE A 77 6.17 5.04 10.61
C PHE A 77 5.34 5.40 9.37
N ALA A 78 5.56 6.55 8.75
CA ALA A 78 4.88 6.94 7.52
C ALA A 78 5.19 5.97 6.37
N ASN A 79 6.46 5.65 6.16
CA ASN A 79 6.90 4.67 5.17
C ASN A 79 6.28 3.28 5.43
N LEU A 80 6.21 2.85 6.68
CA LEU A 80 5.63 1.54 7.01
C LEU A 80 4.12 1.51 6.76
N ARG A 81 3.38 2.59 7.08
CA ARG A 81 1.96 2.72 6.71
C ARG A 81 1.76 2.73 5.20
N LEU A 82 2.62 3.43 4.45
CA LEU A 82 2.61 3.43 2.99
C LEU A 82 2.86 2.03 2.41
N LEU A 83 3.86 1.32 2.91
CA LEU A 83 4.17 -0.05 2.49
C LEU A 83 2.98 -1.00 2.73
N TYR A 84 2.32 -0.89 3.88
CA TYR A 84 1.14 -1.70 4.16
C TYR A 84 -0.05 -1.28 3.29
N THR A 85 -0.23 0.00 3.00
CA THR A 85 -1.25 0.44 2.03
C THR A 85 -1.00 -0.19 0.66
N TYR A 86 0.24 -0.18 0.18
CA TYR A 86 0.62 -0.84 -1.06
C TYR A 86 0.32 -2.35 -1.00
N MET A 87 0.74 -3.05 0.05
CA MET A 87 0.44 -4.48 0.21
C MET A 87 -1.05 -4.78 0.17
N TYR A 88 -1.88 -4.02 0.91
CA TYR A 88 -3.33 -4.28 1.01
C TYR A 88 -4.07 -3.99 -0.29
N THR A 89 -3.53 -3.13 -1.13
CA THR A 89 -4.16 -2.75 -2.41
C THR A 89 -3.59 -3.47 -3.63
N PHE A 90 -2.38 -4.04 -3.55
CA PHE A 90 -1.79 -4.83 -4.63
C PHE A 90 -2.46 -6.21 -4.74
N PRO A 91 -2.54 -6.84 -5.95
CA PRO A 91 -3.12 -8.17 -6.12
C PRO A 91 -2.40 -9.26 -5.32
N GLY A 92 -3.16 -10.17 -4.72
CA GLY A 92 -2.69 -11.27 -3.89
C GLY A 92 -3.22 -11.22 -2.46
N LYS A 93 -3.23 -12.36 -1.76
CA LYS A 93 -3.63 -12.44 -0.35
C LYS A 93 -2.56 -11.85 0.56
N LYS A 94 -2.95 -11.41 1.76
CA LYS A 94 -2.10 -10.66 2.67
C LYS A 94 -1.60 -11.53 3.81
N LEU A 95 -0.30 -11.43 4.13
CA LEU A 95 0.28 -12.07 5.30
C LEU A 95 1.15 -11.07 6.04
N LEU A 96 0.76 -10.76 7.25
CA LEU A 96 1.52 -9.95 8.19
C LEU A 96 1.91 -10.81 9.39
N PHE A 97 3.21 -10.91 9.69
CA PHE A 97 3.67 -11.66 10.86
C PHE A 97 3.37 -10.88 12.14
N MET A 98 3.05 -11.61 13.21
CA MET A 98 2.70 -11.06 14.53
C MET A 98 3.74 -10.04 15.03
N GLY A 99 3.26 -8.91 15.54
CA GLY A 99 4.07 -7.77 15.98
C GLY A 99 4.29 -6.71 14.91
N ASN A 100 4.17 -7.06 13.62
CA ASN A 100 4.30 -6.08 12.52
C ASN A 100 3.13 -5.08 12.52
N GLU A 101 1.95 -5.51 12.98
CA GLU A 101 0.75 -4.67 13.10
C GLU A 101 0.87 -3.55 14.13
N ILE A 102 1.79 -3.69 15.08
CA ILE A 102 2.10 -2.65 16.08
C ILE A 102 3.45 -1.99 15.82
N ALA A 103 4.08 -2.27 14.68
CA ALA A 103 5.43 -1.80 14.33
C ALA A 103 6.47 -2.15 15.41
N GLN A 104 6.47 -3.40 15.90
CA GLN A 104 7.42 -3.84 16.90
C GLN A 104 8.85 -3.47 16.51
N GLY A 105 9.61 -2.87 17.45
CA GLY A 105 10.98 -2.42 17.18
C GLY A 105 12.01 -3.54 17.26
N ARG A 106 11.77 -4.57 18.06
CA ARG A 106 12.67 -5.72 18.15
C ARG A 106 12.46 -6.70 17.01
N GLU A 107 13.55 -7.33 16.63
CA GLU A 107 13.51 -8.54 15.82
C GLU A 107 12.74 -9.66 16.53
N TRP A 108 12.13 -10.55 15.74
CA TRP A 108 11.37 -11.64 16.33
C TRP A 108 12.28 -12.55 17.18
N ASN A 109 11.83 -12.78 18.41
CA ASN A 109 12.43 -13.72 19.34
C ASN A 109 11.34 -14.70 19.81
N PHE A 110 11.51 -15.99 19.52
CA PHE A 110 10.56 -17.03 19.90
C PHE A 110 10.45 -17.24 21.43
N ASP A 111 11.48 -16.84 22.18
CA ASP A 111 11.51 -16.94 23.66
C ASP A 111 10.86 -15.73 24.37
N ALA A 112 10.35 -14.76 23.61
CA ALA A 112 9.78 -13.53 24.17
C ALA A 112 8.38 -13.26 23.63
N SER A 113 7.57 -12.60 24.46
CA SER A 113 6.26 -12.08 24.04
C SER A 113 6.42 -10.90 23.08
N ILE A 114 5.36 -10.65 22.29
CA ILE A 114 5.19 -9.39 21.56
C ILE A 114 5.25 -8.23 22.54
N GLU A 115 5.83 -7.13 22.12
CA GLU A 115 6.02 -5.92 22.92
C GLU A 115 4.73 -5.09 23.04
N TRP A 116 3.67 -5.67 23.62
CA TRP A 116 2.34 -5.03 23.73
C TRP A 116 2.35 -3.66 24.42
N TYR A 117 3.36 -3.37 25.27
CA TYR A 117 3.53 -2.06 25.90
C TYR A 117 3.78 -0.93 24.89
N LEU A 118 4.19 -1.26 23.65
CA LEU A 118 4.35 -0.28 22.60
C LEU A 118 3.04 0.43 22.23
N LEU A 119 1.89 -0.20 22.50
CA LEU A 119 0.58 0.43 22.30
C LEU A 119 0.32 1.63 23.22
N ASP A 120 1.12 1.83 24.25
CA ASP A 120 1.07 3.05 25.07
C ASP A 120 1.65 4.26 24.34
N TYR A 121 2.46 4.03 23.28
CA TYR A 121 3.06 5.10 22.48
C TYR A 121 2.18 5.46 21.27
N PRO A 122 1.99 6.77 20.99
CA PRO A 122 1.03 7.23 19.99
C PRO A 122 1.27 6.68 18.57
N LEU A 123 2.53 6.61 18.10
CA LEU A 123 2.84 6.15 16.73
C LEU A 123 2.56 4.65 16.57
N HIS A 124 2.88 3.83 17.57
CA HIS A 124 2.58 2.39 17.56
C HIS A 124 1.08 2.12 17.63
N ARG A 125 0.36 2.86 18.47
CA ARG A 125 -1.11 2.79 18.52
C ARG A 125 -1.75 3.24 17.21
N GLY A 126 -1.18 4.28 16.58
CA GLY A 126 -1.59 4.74 15.25
C GLY A 126 -1.38 3.69 14.17
N MET A 127 -0.23 2.98 14.20
CA MET A 127 0.05 1.88 13.28
C MET A 127 -0.95 0.72 13.46
N HIS A 128 -1.20 0.31 14.69
CA HIS A 128 -2.17 -0.75 14.99
C HIS A 128 -3.57 -0.39 14.48
N LYS A 129 -3.97 0.87 14.67
CA LYS A 129 -5.24 1.37 14.13
C LYS A 129 -5.24 1.35 12.59
N ALA A 130 -4.17 1.82 11.94
CA ALA A 130 -4.06 1.81 10.49
C ALA A 130 -4.18 0.39 9.91
N VAL A 131 -3.51 -0.60 10.51
CA VAL A 131 -3.62 -2.00 10.09
C VAL A 131 -5.03 -2.55 10.33
N GLY A 132 -5.67 -2.18 11.45
CA GLY A 132 -7.07 -2.52 11.71
C GLY A 132 -8.01 -1.99 10.62
N ASP A 133 -7.87 -0.71 10.28
CA ASP A 133 -8.71 -0.05 9.27
C ASP A 133 -8.42 -0.59 7.84
N LEU A 134 -7.16 -0.92 7.52
CA LEU A 134 -6.80 -1.63 6.27
C LEU A 134 -7.47 -3.01 6.19
N ASN A 135 -7.49 -3.77 7.28
CA ASN A 135 -8.18 -5.07 7.33
C ASN A 135 -9.70 -4.92 7.11
N HIS A 136 -10.32 -3.91 7.71
CA HIS A 136 -11.75 -3.63 7.51
C HIS A 136 -12.03 -3.23 6.07
N MET A 137 -11.29 -2.27 5.53
CA MET A 137 -11.41 -1.83 4.13
C MET A 137 -11.24 -3.00 3.16
N TYR A 138 -10.22 -3.83 3.34
CA TYR A 138 -9.96 -4.99 2.46
C TYR A 138 -11.12 -5.99 2.46
N ARG A 139 -11.76 -6.21 3.61
CA ARG A 139 -12.92 -7.11 3.73
C ARG A 139 -14.21 -6.53 3.15
N GLU A 140 -14.40 -5.21 3.30
CA GLU A 140 -15.62 -4.51 2.88
C GLU A 140 -15.63 -4.17 1.39
N MET A 141 -14.47 -4.04 0.73
CA MET A 141 -14.36 -3.65 -0.68
C MET A 141 -14.02 -4.86 -1.56
N PRO A 142 -14.99 -5.47 -2.25
CA PRO A 142 -14.77 -6.59 -3.17
C PRO A 142 -13.69 -6.30 -4.21
N ALA A 143 -13.61 -5.06 -4.70
CA ALA A 143 -12.59 -4.60 -5.62
C ALA A 143 -11.15 -4.93 -5.17
N LEU A 144 -10.88 -4.98 -3.87
CA LEU A 144 -9.53 -5.22 -3.33
C LEU A 144 -9.16 -6.70 -3.21
N HIS A 145 -10.15 -7.63 -3.25
CA HIS A 145 -9.84 -9.04 -2.95
C HIS A 145 -10.49 -10.08 -3.87
N ARG A 146 -11.54 -9.73 -4.63
CA ARG A 146 -12.28 -10.69 -5.44
C ARG A 146 -11.45 -11.26 -6.58
N TYR A 147 -10.71 -10.39 -7.25
CA TYR A 147 -9.84 -10.72 -8.37
C TYR A 147 -8.35 -10.60 -7.99
N ASP A 148 -7.96 -11.11 -6.81
CA ASP A 148 -6.55 -11.10 -6.39
C ASP A 148 -5.65 -11.98 -7.25
N PHE A 149 -6.24 -12.94 -7.98
CA PHE A 149 -5.52 -13.90 -8.82
C PHE A 149 -5.85 -13.77 -10.30
N SER A 150 -6.49 -12.67 -10.70
CA SER A 150 -6.89 -12.41 -12.08
C SER A 150 -6.55 -10.98 -12.50
N PRO A 151 -6.05 -10.79 -13.75
CA PRO A 151 -5.72 -9.47 -14.27
C PRO A 151 -6.95 -8.55 -14.41
N GLU A 152 -8.16 -9.10 -14.47
CA GLU A 152 -9.41 -8.31 -14.57
C GLU A 152 -9.62 -7.36 -13.41
N GLY A 153 -9.06 -7.69 -12.24
CA GLY A 153 -9.15 -6.88 -11.01
C GLY A 153 -8.14 -5.75 -10.90
N PHE A 154 -7.26 -5.54 -11.90
CA PHE A 154 -6.19 -4.56 -11.80
C PHE A 154 -5.95 -3.81 -13.11
N GLU A 155 -5.74 -2.50 -13.01
CA GLU A 155 -5.36 -1.66 -14.14
C GLU A 155 -4.47 -0.52 -13.69
N TRP A 156 -3.30 -0.36 -14.32
CA TRP A 156 -2.47 0.82 -14.09
C TRP A 156 -3.18 2.11 -14.55
N ILE A 157 -3.09 3.15 -13.74
CA ILE A 157 -3.37 4.53 -14.17
C ILE A 157 -2.06 5.17 -14.61
N GLU A 158 -1.07 5.16 -13.73
CA GLU A 158 0.27 5.66 -14.00
C GLU A 158 1.30 4.81 -13.24
N CYS A 159 2.15 4.14 -14.00
CA CYS A 159 3.23 3.30 -13.47
C CYS A 159 4.62 3.80 -13.90
N ASN A 160 4.71 4.90 -14.65
CA ASN A 160 5.97 5.43 -15.18
C ASN A 160 6.41 6.74 -14.52
N ALA A 161 5.70 7.22 -13.51
CA ALA A 161 6.04 8.45 -12.77
C ALA A 161 7.24 8.23 -11.82
N ALA A 162 8.35 7.75 -12.37
CA ALA A 162 9.55 7.41 -11.61
C ALA A 162 10.21 8.66 -11.00
N ASP A 163 10.29 9.75 -11.76
CA ASP A 163 10.90 11.01 -11.27
C ASP A 163 10.15 11.58 -10.07
N GLU A 164 8.84 11.39 -10.03
CA GLU A 164 7.97 11.76 -8.93
C GLU A 164 7.92 10.71 -7.82
N SER A 165 8.42 9.50 -8.07
CA SER A 165 8.29 8.33 -7.19
C SER A 165 6.83 8.10 -6.76
N MET A 166 5.94 8.08 -7.74
CA MET A 166 4.49 7.92 -7.56
C MET A 166 3.97 6.74 -8.36
N LEU A 167 2.94 6.09 -7.82
CA LEU A 167 2.18 5.06 -8.52
C LEU A 167 0.69 5.33 -8.39
N SER A 168 -0.07 5.02 -9.43
CA SER A 168 -1.52 4.96 -9.33
C SER A 168 -2.11 3.83 -10.17
N PHE A 169 -3.16 3.21 -9.63
CA PHE A 169 -3.84 2.08 -10.26
C PHE A 169 -5.29 1.97 -9.81
N VAL A 170 -6.05 1.19 -10.55
CA VAL A 170 -7.43 0.81 -10.21
C VAL A 170 -7.46 -0.64 -9.76
N ARG A 171 -8.20 -0.92 -8.69
CA ARG A 171 -8.71 -2.25 -8.35
C ARG A 171 -10.20 -2.27 -8.64
N ARG A 172 -10.71 -3.39 -9.17
CA ARG A 172 -12.13 -3.46 -9.51
C ARG A 172 -12.76 -4.84 -9.30
N ASP A 173 -14.06 -4.84 -9.02
CA ASP A 173 -14.99 -5.97 -9.14
C ASP A 173 -16.30 -5.46 -9.73
N GLY A 174 -16.48 -5.57 -11.05
CA GLY A 174 -17.59 -4.94 -11.74
C GLY A 174 -17.60 -3.42 -11.55
N ASP A 175 -18.68 -2.90 -10.98
CA ASP A 175 -18.87 -1.48 -10.71
C ASP A 175 -18.21 -1.01 -9.39
N ASP A 176 -17.81 -1.94 -8.51
CA ASP A 176 -17.02 -1.59 -7.34
C ASP A 176 -15.57 -1.29 -7.76
N MET A 177 -15.15 -0.04 -7.61
CA MET A 177 -13.83 0.42 -8.06
C MET A 177 -13.12 1.19 -6.95
N ALA A 178 -11.86 0.84 -6.74
CA ALA A 178 -10.92 1.57 -5.89
C ALA A 178 -9.80 2.18 -6.73
N VAL A 179 -9.62 3.50 -6.64
CA VAL A 179 -8.45 4.20 -7.17
C VAL A 179 -7.44 4.34 -6.06
N VAL A 180 -6.24 3.85 -6.31
CA VAL A 180 -5.12 3.88 -5.36
C VAL A 180 -4.05 4.83 -5.88
N VAL A 181 -3.57 5.73 -5.04
CA VAL A 181 -2.48 6.66 -5.36
C VAL A 181 -1.46 6.63 -4.24
N LEU A 182 -0.20 6.37 -4.59
CA LEU A 182 0.90 6.20 -3.65
C LEU A 182 1.98 7.24 -3.92
N ASN A 183 2.36 8.01 -2.91
CA ASN A 183 3.44 8.98 -2.96
C ASN A 183 4.60 8.52 -2.06
N TYR A 184 5.69 8.11 -2.68
CA TYR A 184 6.87 7.60 -1.97
C TYR A 184 7.89 8.69 -1.64
N THR A 185 7.53 9.96 -1.76
CA THR A 185 8.39 11.10 -1.42
C THR A 185 7.93 11.80 -0.13
N PRO A 186 8.84 12.42 0.64
CA PRO A 186 8.49 13.16 1.86
C PRO A 186 7.90 14.55 1.56
N VAL A 187 7.43 14.78 0.34
CA VAL A 187 6.90 16.07 -0.11
C VAL A 187 5.40 15.93 -0.39
N PRO A 188 4.54 16.71 0.27
CA PRO A 188 3.12 16.77 -0.11
C PRO A 188 2.99 17.39 -1.50
N ARG A 189 2.05 16.89 -2.29
CA ARG A 189 1.81 17.35 -3.65
C ARG A 189 0.36 17.81 -3.79
N HIS A 190 0.14 19.02 -4.23
CA HIS A 190 -1.20 19.60 -4.38
C HIS A 190 -1.59 19.72 -5.85
N GLY A 191 -2.87 19.51 -6.15
CA GLY A 191 -3.40 19.64 -7.50
C GLY A 191 -2.91 18.55 -8.46
N VAL A 192 -2.53 17.38 -7.92
CA VAL A 192 -2.11 16.23 -8.76
C VAL A 192 -3.35 15.68 -9.47
N ARG A 193 -3.28 15.66 -10.78
CA ARG A 193 -4.38 15.13 -11.59
C ARG A 193 -4.16 13.65 -11.88
N VAL A 194 -5.18 12.86 -11.56
CA VAL A 194 -5.18 11.40 -11.71
C VAL A 194 -6.35 11.00 -12.60
N GLY A 195 -6.08 10.30 -13.70
CA GLY A 195 -7.11 9.79 -14.60
C GLY A 195 -7.95 8.70 -13.92
N VAL A 196 -9.27 8.78 -14.07
CA VAL A 196 -10.20 7.82 -13.45
C VAL A 196 -11.11 7.18 -14.48
N PRO A 197 -11.62 5.94 -14.21
CA PRO A 197 -12.40 5.18 -15.18
C PRO A 197 -13.78 5.77 -15.49
N ALA A 198 -14.42 6.43 -14.54
CA ALA A 198 -15.81 6.87 -14.61
C ALA A 198 -16.01 8.27 -14.06
N PRO A 199 -17.07 9.01 -14.52
CA PRO A 199 -17.53 10.22 -13.83
C PRO A 199 -18.13 9.86 -12.46
N GLY A 200 -18.37 10.87 -11.63
CA GLY A 200 -19.00 10.73 -10.31
C GLY A 200 -18.06 11.06 -9.17
N SER A 201 -18.45 10.66 -7.98
CA SER A 201 -17.74 10.94 -6.73
C SER A 201 -16.76 9.85 -6.38
N TYR A 202 -15.64 10.23 -5.80
CA TYR A 202 -14.59 9.34 -5.29
C TYR A 202 -14.38 9.62 -3.80
N HIS A 203 -14.81 8.68 -2.95
CA HIS A 203 -14.73 8.80 -1.50
C HIS A 203 -13.41 8.25 -0.97
N GLU A 204 -12.69 9.05 -0.18
CA GLU A 204 -11.46 8.62 0.48
C GLU A 204 -11.79 7.61 1.59
N ARG A 205 -11.55 6.32 1.31
CA ARG A 205 -11.78 5.20 2.23
C ARG A 205 -10.62 4.98 3.18
N PHE A 206 -9.44 5.36 2.74
CA PHE A 206 -8.22 5.26 3.54
C PHE A 206 -7.20 6.31 3.10
N ASN A 207 -6.56 6.92 4.09
CA ASN A 207 -5.43 7.83 3.91
C ASN A 207 -4.39 7.49 5.00
N SER A 208 -3.26 6.95 4.59
CA SER A 208 -2.24 6.49 5.52
C SER A 208 -1.55 7.63 6.30
N ASP A 209 -1.74 8.90 5.87
CA ASP A 209 -1.26 10.11 6.54
C ASP A 209 -2.29 10.74 7.48
N SER A 210 -3.43 10.08 7.70
CA SER A 210 -4.43 10.58 8.65
C SER A 210 -3.83 10.80 10.04
N GLY A 211 -4.24 11.89 10.70
CA GLY A 211 -3.88 12.20 12.08
C GLY A 211 -4.26 11.09 13.07
N TYR A 212 -5.28 10.29 12.75
CA TYR A 212 -5.65 9.10 13.53
C TYR A 212 -4.56 8.03 13.61
N TYR A 213 -3.64 8.03 12.63
CA TYR A 213 -2.50 7.10 12.54
C TYR A 213 -1.16 7.75 12.91
N GLY A 214 -1.19 9.02 13.35
CA GLY A 214 0.02 9.81 13.62
C GLY A 214 0.64 10.43 12.36
N GLY A 215 -0.14 10.60 11.31
CA GLY A 215 0.24 11.32 10.10
C GLY A 215 0.13 12.84 10.23
N SER A 216 0.45 13.56 9.15
CA SER A 216 0.37 15.02 9.07
C SER A 216 -1.02 15.55 8.69
N ASP A 217 -1.96 14.66 8.42
CA ASP A 217 -3.37 14.93 8.11
C ASP A 217 -3.58 15.70 6.79
N VAL A 218 -2.69 15.56 5.83
CA VAL A 218 -2.88 16.05 4.47
C VAL A 218 -3.83 15.10 3.73
N GLY A 219 -4.91 15.64 3.14
CA GLY A 219 -5.95 14.82 2.50
C GLY A 219 -6.91 15.63 1.66
N ASN A 220 -8.05 15.03 1.30
CA ASN A 220 -9.00 15.53 0.31
C ASN A 220 -10.40 15.76 0.90
N GLN A 221 -10.51 16.00 2.19
CA GLN A 221 -11.78 16.26 2.89
C GLN A 221 -12.81 15.12 2.75
N GLY A 222 -12.33 13.89 2.51
CA GLY A 222 -13.16 12.69 2.45
C GLY A 222 -13.76 12.37 1.08
N GLN A 223 -13.78 13.32 0.12
CA GLN A 223 -14.40 13.11 -1.18
C GLN A 223 -13.83 14.07 -2.23
N VAL A 224 -13.77 13.61 -3.49
CA VAL A 224 -13.46 14.42 -4.67
C VAL A 224 -14.39 14.05 -5.83
N GLU A 225 -14.67 15.03 -6.71
CA GLU A 225 -15.50 14.82 -7.90
C GLU A 225 -14.64 14.64 -9.15
N ALA A 226 -15.06 13.75 -10.04
CA ALA A 226 -14.44 13.59 -11.33
C ALA A 226 -14.82 14.74 -12.26
N GLU A 227 -13.82 15.31 -12.92
CA GLU A 227 -13.95 16.37 -13.93
C GLU A 227 -13.74 15.79 -15.33
N ALA A 228 -14.46 16.31 -16.33
CA ALA A 228 -14.29 15.94 -17.74
C ALA A 228 -12.99 16.54 -18.33
N ILE A 229 -11.87 16.29 -17.66
CA ILE A 229 -10.54 16.74 -18.04
C ILE A 229 -9.71 15.47 -18.29
N PRO A 230 -9.27 15.22 -19.55
CA PRO A 230 -8.50 14.02 -19.87
C PRO A 230 -7.17 13.98 -19.13
N CYS A 231 -6.83 12.78 -18.60
CA CYS A 231 -5.56 12.52 -17.92
C CYS A 231 -5.21 11.02 -18.01
N SER A 232 -3.94 10.69 -18.20
CA SER A 232 -3.43 9.30 -18.27
C SER A 232 -4.25 8.40 -19.20
N GLY A 233 -4.63 8.92 -20.38
CA GLY A 233 -5.41 8.19 -21.39
C GLY A 233 -6.89 7.99 -21.07
N ARG A 234 -7.41 8.59 -20.00
CA ARG A 234 -8.82 8.52 -19.58
C ARG A 234 -9.53 9.85 -19.80
N PRO A 235 -10.84 9.86 -20.11
CA PRO A 235 -11.60 11.10 -20.36
C PRO A 235 -11.94 11.86 -19.08
N TRP A 236 -11.89 11.18 -17.92
CA TRP A 236 -12.20 11.74 -16.61
C TRP A 236 -10.97 11.73 -15.72
N SER A 237 -10.89 12.70 -14.83
CA SER A 237 -9.82 12.79 -13.83
C SER A 237 -10.29 13.47 -12.56
N ILE A 238 -9.59 13.18 -11.46
CA ILE A 238 -9.75 13.84 -10.16
C ILE A 238 -8.50 14.65 -9.84
N SER A 239 -8.67 15.75 -9.10
CA SER A 239 -7.57 16.57 -8.61
C SER A 239 -7.36 16.28 -7.12
N LEU A 240 -6.15 15.89 -6.74
CA LEU A 240 -5.83 15.42 -5.39
C LEU A 240 -4.71 16.23 -4.73
N SER A 241 -4.84 16.40 -3.41
CA SER A 241 -3.72 16.66 -2.53
C SER A 241 -3.16 15.32 -2.04
N LEU A 242 -1.92 15.01 -2.40
CA LEU A 242 -1.24 13.78 -1.99
C LEU A 242 -0.37 14.07 -0.78
N PRO A 243 -0.57 13.33 0.33
CA PRO A 243 0.26 13.48 1.52
C PRO A 243 1.69 12.96 1.30
N PRO A 244 2.64 13.37 2.14
CA PRO A 244 4.02 12.90 2.09
C PRO A 244 4.11 11.44 2.57
N LEU A 245 4.92 10.60 1.92
CA LEU A 245 5.18 9.21 2.30
C LEU A 245 3.87 8.46 2.62
N ALA A 246 2.89 8.54 1.71
CA ALA A 246 1.55 8.01 2.00
C ALA A 246 0.82 7.46 0.79
N GLY A 247 -0.16 6.63 1.08
CA GLY A 247 -1.11 6.09 0.11
C GLY A 247 -2.54 6.50 0.44
N ILE A 248 -3.28 6.83 -0.61
CA ILE A 248 -4.71 7.13 -0.55
C ILE A 248 -5.47 6.07 -1.33
N VAL A 249 -6.59 5.62 -0.78
CA VAL A 249 -7.53 4.71 -1.43
C VAL A 249 -8.89 5.41 -1.55
N LEU A 250 -9.35 5.58 -2.78
CA LEU A 250 -10.59 6.25 -3.11
C LEU A 250 -11.56 5.24 -3.72
N GLN A 251 -12.79 5.13 -3.19
CA GLN A 251 -13.84 4.29 -3.76
C GLN A 251 -14.78 5.12 -4.61
N HIS A 252 -15.02 4.67 -5.83
CA HIS A 252 -16.01 5.27 -6.72
C HIS A 252 -17.44 5.03 -6.19
N THR A 253 -18.25 6.08 -6.24
CA THR A 253 -19.69 6.03 -6.00
C THR A 253 -20.36 6.77 -7.15
N GLY A 254 -21.00 6.03 -8.02
CA GLY A 254 -21.73 6.54 -9.19
C GLY A 254 -23.07 7.11 -8.86
#